data_6ae0c6f3eca7b7127482ecb56ea81b71
#
_entry.id   6ae0c6f3eca7b7127482ecb56ea81b71
#
_cell.length_a   1.000
_cell.length_b   1.000
_cell.length_c   1.000
_cell.angle_alpha   90.00
_cell.angle_beta   90.00
_cell.angle_gamma   90.00
#
_symmetry.space_group_name_H-M   'P 1'
#
loop_
_entity.id
_entity.type
_entity.pdbx_description
1 polymer ?
#
loop_
_entity_poly.entity_id
_entity_poly.type
_entity_poly.pdbx_seq_one_letter_code
_entity_poly.pdbx_strand_id
1 'polypeptide(L)'
;KKTLENIFDIETRLFPCLVEMRFLGVRVDEEKAKTFGDTLKKEQAETLKTVKKETGLDVDIWAADSIQPLLDHQKITDYKITPKTGRASITKLYLESHTNKYLKMIAKARQLDKLFNTFVTGILKFIHKGRIHADINQIRSDQGGTVTGRFSMRNPNLQQIPARSELGSKIRELFLPEKGHKWGSFDYSQQE
;
A
#
# COMPACT_ATOMS: atom_id res chain seq x y z
N LYS A 1 -5.31 16.24 36.53
CA LYS A 1 -3.89 15.95 36.84
C LYS A 1 -3.61 14.45 36.83
N LYS A 2 -4.29 13.62 37.67
CA LYS A 2 -4.04 12.16 37.74
C LYS A 2 -4.08 11.45 36.38
N THR A 3 -5.00 11.83 35.48
CA THR A 3 -5.12 11.20 34.15
C THR A 3 -3.91 11.48 33.24
N LEU A 4 -3.37 12.69 33.28
CA LEU A 4 -2.18 13.05 32.51
C LEU A 4 -0.92 12.38 33.06
N GLU A 5 -0.80 12.26 34.39
CA GLU A 5 0.29 11.56 35.04
C GLU A 5 0.29 10.07 34.67
N ASN A 6 -0.87 9.43 34.66
CA ASN A 6 -1.00 8.03 34.25
C ASN A 6 -0.64 7.82 32.77
N ILE A 7 -1.07 8.71 31.89
CA ILE A 7 -0.71 8.64 30.47
C ILE A 7 0.81 8.82 30.31
N PHE A 8 1.39 9.82 30.99
CA PHE A 8 2.83 10.06 30.96
C PHE A 8 3.62 8.83 31.44
N ASP A 9 3.21 8.19 32.52
CA ASP A 9 3.85 6.98 33.03
C ASP A 9 3.79 5.83 31.99
N ILE A 10 2.62 5.58 31.40
CA ILE A 10 2.46 4.54 30.36
C ILE A 10 3.36 4.82 29.16
N GLU A 11 3.35 6.05 28.64
CA GLU A 11 4.11 6.44 27.47
C GLU A 11 5.61 6.34 27.72
N THR A 12 6.06 6.77 28.91
CA THR A 12 7.47 6.71 29.30
C THR A 12 7.97 5.28 29.46
N ARG A 13 7.17 4.40 30.03
CA ARG A 13 7.52 2.97 30.19
C ARG A 13 7.50 2.20 28.89
N LEU A 14 6.65 2.62 27.94
CA LEU A 14 6.54 2.00 26.62
C LEU A 14 7.69 2.42 25.68
N PHE A 15 8.21 3.64 25.86
CA PHE A 15 9.22 4.21 24.96
C PHE A 15 10.47 3.32 24.76
N PRO A 16 11.09 2.73 25.78
CA PRO A 16 12.23 1.82 25.58
C PRO A 16 11.91 0.63 24.70
N CYS A 17 10.71 0.06 24.83
CA CYS A 17 10.23 -1.06 23.98
C CYS A 17 10.15 -0.63 22.50
N LEU A 18 9.60 0.54 22.22
CA LEU A 18 9.49 1.05 20.84
C LEU A 18 10.88 1.37 20.25
N VAL A 19 11.81 1.89 21.06
CA VAL A 19 13.21 2.10 20.65
C VAL A 19 13.87 0.76 20.30
N GLU A 20 13.70 -0.26 21.12
CA GLU A 20 14.22 -1.60 20.86
C GLU A 20 13.61 -2.20 19.58
N MET A 21 12.30 -2.14 19.41
CA MET A 21 11.62 -2.58 18.17
C MET A 21 12.19 -1.90 16.93
N ARG A 22 12.41 -0.59 16.99
CA ARG A 22 13.03 0.16 15.88
C ARG A 22 14.47 -0.24 15.66
N PHE A 23 15.24 -0.40 16.75
CA PHE A 23 16.65 -0.80 16.68
C PHE A 23 16.83 -2.19 16.09
N LEU A 24 16.05 -3.17 16.52
CA LEU A 24 16.04 -4.52 15.96
C LEU A 24 15.55 -4.52 14.51
N GLY A 25 14.51 -3.76 14.22
CA GLY A 25 13.87 -3.77 12.91
C GLY A 25 13.29 -5.13 12.55
N VAL A 26 12.83 -5.28 11.31
CA VAL A 26 12.27 -6.53 10.80
C VAL A 26 13.07 -7.02 9.60
N ARG A 27 13.35 -8.31 9.55
CA ARG A 27 14.09 -8.95 8.45
C ARG A 27 13.24 -8.99 7.19
N VAL A 28 13.87 -8.74 6.05
CA VAL A 28 13.23 -8.77 4.73
C VAL A 28 14.05 -9.63 3.77
N ASP A 29 13.36 -10.43 2.98
CA ASP A 29 13.93 -11.15 1.85
C ASP A 29 14.04 -10.20 0.66
N GLU A 30 15.21 -9.59 0.49
CA GLU A 30 15.47 -8.58 -0.54
C GLU A 30 15.38 -9.16 -1.95
N GLU A 31 15.88 -10.36 -2.17
CA GLU A 31 15.85 -11.02 -3.48
C GLU A 31 14.41 -11.40 -3.86
N LYS A 32 13.66 -11.95 -2.92
CA LYS A 32 12.23 -12.22 -3.12
C LYS A 32 11.45 -10.93 -3.40
N ALA A 33 11.78 -9.83 -2.72
CA ALA A 33 11.13 -8.53 -2.95
C ALA A 33 11.41 -8.00 -4.38
N LYS A 34 12.64 -8.09 -4.87
CA LYS A 34 13.01 -7.70 -6.24
C LYS A 34 12.26 -8.55 -7.26
N THR A 35 12.33 -9.87 -7.13
CA THR A 35 11.65 -10.83 -8.02
C THR A 35 10.14 -10.59 -8.05
N PHE A 36 9.55 -10.33 -6.90
CA PHE A 36 8.12 -10.00 -6.80
C PHE A 36 7.81 -8.68 -7.51
N GLY A 37 8.65 -7.66 -7.36
CA GLY A 37 8.52 -6.39 -8.07
C GLY A 37 8.55 -6.55 -9.60
N ASP A 38 9.49 -7.34 -10.11
CA ASP A 38 9.61 -7.63 -11.54
C ASP A 38 8.36 -8.37 -12.06
N THR A 39 7.82 -9.31 -11.27
CA THR A 39 6.58 -10.01 -11.60
C THR A 39 5.40 -9.05 -11.70
N LEU A 40 5.25 -8.10 -10.76
CA LEU A 40 4.19 -7.09 -10.79
C LEU A 40 4.28 -6.19 -12.04
N LYS A 41 5.49 -5.72 -12.37
CA LYS A 41 5.73 -4.90 -13.58
C LYS A 41 5.43 -5.66 -14.86
N LYS A 42 5.87 -6.91 -14.95
CA LYS A 42 5.60 -7.76 -16.12
C LYS A 42 4.11 -7.96 -16.33
N GLU A 43 3.39 -8.32 -15.26
CA GLU A 43 1.94 -8.53 -15.32
C GLU A 43 1.19 -7.25 -15.69
N GLN A 44 1.59 -6.09 -15.17
CA GLN A 44 1.06 -4.79 -15.55
C GLN A 44 1.26 -4.51 -17.04
N ALA A 45 2.50 -4.68 -17.52
CA ALA A 45 2.83 -4.44 -18.93
C ALA A 45 2.06 -5.37 -19.88
N GLU A 46 1.92 -6.65 -19.54
CA GLU A 46 1.14 -7.62 -20.31
C GLU A 46 -0.35 -7.24 -20.34
N THR A 47 -0.89 -6.78 -19.21
CA THR A 47 -2.27 -6.31 -19.11
C THR A 47 -2.51 -5.13 -20.06
N LEU A 48 -1.63 -4.12 -20.02
CA LEU A 48 -1.76 -2.92 -20.88
C LEU A 48 -1.49 -3.25 -22.36
N LYS A 49 -0.55 -4.14 -22.64
CA LYS A 49 -0.32 -4.63 -24.01
C LYS A 49 -1.56 -5.31 -24.60
N THR A 50 -2.30 -6.04 -23.77
CA THR A 50 -3.57 -6.67 -24.20
C THR A 50 -4.63 -5.62 -24.50
N VAL A 51 -4.78 -4.58 -23.65
CA VAL A 51 -5.68 -3.45 -23.92
C VAL A 51 -5.33 -2.80 -25.24
N LYS A 52 -4.06 -2.46 -25.45
CA LYS A 52 -3.57 -1.82 -26.67
C LYS A 52 -3.81 -2.70 -27.92
N LYS A 53 -3.55 -4.00 -27.83
CA LYS A 53 -3.75 -4.94 -28.94
C LYS A 53 -5.20 -5.05 -29.36
N GLU A 54 -6.12 -5.06 -28.38
CA GLU A 54 -7.54 -5.28 -28.64
C GLU A 54 -8.31 -4.01 -29.00
N THR A 55 -7.86 -2.84 -28.52
CA THR A 55 -8.55 -1.56 -28.73
C THR A 55 -7.81 -0.59 -29.66
N GLY A 56 -6.53 -0.83 -29.94
CA GLY A 56 -5.66 0.09 -30.66
C GLY A 56 -5.18 1.28 -29.81
N LEU A 57 -5.64 1.41 -28.56
CA LEU A 57 -5.40 2.57 -27.71
C LEU A 57 -4.25 2.30 -26.72
N ASP A 58 -3.36 3.28 -26.61
CA ASP A 58 -2.33 3.30 -25.56
C ASP A 58 -2.84 4.09 -24.37
N VAL A 59 -2.92 3.49 -23.21
CA VAL A 59 -3.62 4.06 -22.04
C VAL A 59 -2.64 4.29 -20.88
N ASP A 60 -2.49 5.56 -20.48
CA ASP A 60 -1.94 5.90 -19.17
C ASP A 60 -3.05 5.67 -18.11
N ILE A 61 -2.81 4.70 -17.24
CA ILE A 61 -3.80 4.26 -16.24
C ILE A 61 -4.15 5.32 -15.19
N TRP A 62 -3.34 6.35 -15.02
CA TRP A 62 -3.56 7.42 -14.04
C TRP A 62 -4.15 8.70 -14.65
N ALA A 63 -4.02 8.89 -15.95
CA ALA A 63 -4.50 10.06 -16.64
C ALA A 63 -5.94 9.86 -17.14
N ALA A 64 -6.90 10.65 -16.63
CA ALA A 64 -8.29 10.58 -17.06
C ALA A 64 -8.43 10.83 -18.57
N ASP A 65 -7.68 11.78 -19.11
CA ASP A 65 -7.67 12.12 -20.55
C ASP A 65 -7.17 10.97 -21.42
N SER A 66 -6.29 10.12 -20.90
CA SER A 66 -5.82 8.94 -21.61
C SER A 66 -6.82 7.78 -21.55
N ILE A 67 -7.68 7.74 -20.52
CA ILE A 67 -8.74 6.72 -20.38
C ILE A 67 -10.00 7.13 -21.17
N GLN A 68 -10.25 8.43 -21.37
CA GLN A 68 -11.44 8.92 -22.07
C GLN A 68 -11.63 8.28 -23.47
N PRO A 69 -10.62 8.21 -24.35
CA PRO A 69 -10.78 7.51 -25.65
C PRO A 69 -11.20 6.04 -25.51
N LEU A 70 -10.79 5.37 -24.43
CA LEU A 70 -11.22 4.00 -24.16
C LEU A 70 -12.69 3.94 -23.75
N LEU A 71 -13.18 4.89 -22.95
CA LEU A 71 -14.62 5.00 -22.61
C LEU A 71 -15.45 5.24 -23.86
N ASP A 72 -15.03 6.17 -24.73
CA ASP A 72 -15.71 6.50 -25.97
C ASP A 72 -15.74 5.32 -26.95
N HIS A 73 -14.60 4.63 -27.11
CA HIS A 73 -14.49 3.42 -27.92
C HIS A 73 -15.45 2.31 -27.44
N GLN A 74 -15.63 2.19 -26.11
CA GLN A 74 -16.52 1.21 -25.49
C GLN A 74 -17.96 1.71 -25.32
N LYS A 75 -18.28 2.95 -25.76
CA LYS A 75 -19.60 3.60 -25.61
C LYS A 75 -20.08 3.66 -24.16
N ILE A 76 -19.15 3.90 -23.25
CA ILE A 76 -19.42 3.99 -21.80
C ILE A 76 -19.66 5.46 -21.47
N THR A 77 -20.83 5.77 -20.91
CA THR A 77 -21.25 7.16 -20.58
C THR A 77 -21.70 7.32 -19.12
N ASP A 78 -21.71 6.26 -18.33
CA ASP A 78 -22.22 6.19 -16.96
C ASP A 78 -21.19 6.63 -15.89
N TYR A 79 -20.25 7.50 -16.26
CA TYR A 79 -19.26 8.04 -15.34
C TYR A 79 -19.63 9.43 -14.83
N LYS A 80 -19.17 9.78 -13.64
CA LYS A 80 -19.30 11.13 -13.08
C LYS A 80 -18.25 12.05 -13.67
N ILE A 81 -18.62 13.32 -13.86
CA ILE A 81 -17.69 14.36 -14.27
C ILE A 81 -17.18 15.10 -13.03
N THR A 82 -15.87 15.34 -12.98
CA THR A 82 -15.25 16.13 -11.91
C THR A 82 -15.57 17.61 -12.12
N PRO A 83 -16.29 18.30 -11.21
CA PRO A 83 -16.76 19.68 -11.45
C PRO A 83 -15.65 20.68 -11.75
N LYS A 84 -14.48 20.51 -11.13
CA LYS A 84 -13.34 21.43 -11.31
C LYS A 84 -12.62 21.32 -12.64
N THR A 85 -12.63 20.15 -13.28
CA THR A 85 -11.80 19.87 -14.45
C THR A 85 -12.62 19.49 -15.68
N GLY A 86 -13.92 19.23 -15.55
CA GLY A 86 -14.78 18.73 -16.62
C GLY A 86 -14.44 17.31 -17.10
N ARG A 87 -13.53 16.60 -16.42
CA ARG A 87 -13.02 15.28 -16.82
C ARG A 87 -13.79 14.15 -16.16
N ALA A 88 -13.77 12.97 -16.79
CA ALA A 88 -14.33 11.75 -16.23
C ALA A 88 -13.66 11.41 -14.87
N SER A 89 -14.48 11.14 -13.87
CA SER A 89 -14.02 10.73 -12.53
C SER A 89 -13.82 9.23 -12.48
N ILE A 90 -12.62 8.78 -12.84
CA ILE A 90 -12.25 7.36 -12.91
C ILE A 90 -11.71 6.89 -11.54
N THR A 91 -12.60 6.72 -10.59
CA THR A 91 -12.24 6.25 -9.24
C THR A 91 -11.98 4.75 -9.19
N LYS A 92 -11.30 4.28 -8.13
CA LYS A 92 -11.11 2.86 -7.89
C LYS A 92 -12.45 2.11 -7.84
N LEU A 93 -13.41 2.65 -7.06
CA LEU A 93 -14.73 2.06 -6.90
C LEU A 93 -15.46 1.93 -8.24
N TYR A 94 -15.41 2.98 -9.08
CA TYR A 94 -16.01 2.97 -10.41
C TYR A 94 -15.43 1.85 -11.28
N LEU A 95 -14.10 1.75 -11.34
CA LEU A 95 -13.43 0.72 -12.14
C LEU A 95 -13.73 -0.71 -11.65
N GLU A 96 -13.79 -0.92 -10.33
CA GLU A 96 -14.03 -2.24 -9.74
C GLU A 96 -15.50 -2.69 -9.86
N SER A 97 -16.45 -1.75 -9.77
CA SER A 97 -17.90 -2.05 -9.89
C SER A 97 -18.37 -2.22 -11.33
N HIS A 98 -17.63 -1.69 -12.30
CA HIS A 98 -18.05 -1.74 -13.70
C HIS A 98 -17.86 -3.13 -14.30
N THR A 99 -18.79 -3.54 -15.19
CA THR A 99 -18.76 -4.87 -15.82
C THR A 99 -17.81 -4.98 -17.02
N ASN A 100 -17.45 -3.83 -17.64
CA ASN A 100 -16.60 -3.79 -18.82
C ASN A 100 -15.22 -4.40 -18.57
N LYS A 101 -14.78 -5.28 -19.48
CA LYS A 101 -13.51 -6.01 -19.44
C LYS A 101 -12.30 -5.07 -19.33
N TYR A 102 -12.26 -4.01 -20.14
CA TYR A 102 -11.10 -3.12 -20.21
C TYR A 102 -11.00 -2.24 -18.98
N LEU A 103 -12.11 -1.77 -18.41
CA LEU A 103 -12.09 -1.04 -17.14
C LEU A 103 -11.59 -1.91 -15.98
N LYS A 104 -11.95 -3.19 -15.96
CA LYS A 104 -11.38 -4.16 -15.00
C LYS A 104 -9.87 -4.36 -15.21
N MET A 105 -9.40 -4.37 -16.45
CA MET A 105 -7.98 -4.45 -16.77
C MET A 105 -7.23 -3.20 -16.32
N ILE A 106 -7.81 -2.00 -16.48
CA ILE A 106 -7.25 -0.75 -15.93
C ILE A 106 -7.23 -0.78 -14.39
N ALA A 107 -8.31 -1.26 -13.75
CA ALA A 107 -8.33 -1.44 -12.29
C ALA A 107 -7.19 -2.35 -11.80
N LYS A 108 -7.00 -3.49 -12.47
CA LYS A 108 -5.93 -4.43 -12.19
C LYS A 108 -4.55 -3.78 -12.39
N ALA A 109 -4.34 -3.09 -13.50
CA ALA A 109 -3.09 -2.42 -13.79
C ALA A 109 -2.75 -1.33 -12.73
N ARG A 110 -3.74 -0.54 -12.29
CA ARG A 110 -3.58 0.42 -11.17
C ARG A 110 -3.25 -0.27 -9.85
N GLN A 111 -3.85 -1.41 -9.57
CA GLN A 111 -3.57 -2.18 -8.37
C GLN A 111 -2.12 -2.68 -8.36
N LEU A 112 -1.66 -3.26 -9.47
CA LEU A 112 -0.29 -3.74 -9.63
C LEU A 112 0.73 -2.60 -9.51
N ASP A 113 0.46 -1.47 -10.16
CA ASP A 113 1.30 -0.26 -10.08
C ASP A 113 1.41 0.28 -8.66
N LYS A 114 0.28 0.39 -7.96
CA LYS A 114 0.26 0.84 -6.56
C LYS A 114 1.04 -0.11 -5.65
N LEU A 115 0.89 -1.42 -5.83
CA LEU A 115 1.62 -2.41 -5.05
C LEU A 115 3.12 -2.29 -5.29
N PHE A 116 3.53 -2.17 -6.55
CA PHE A 116 4.93 -1.98 -6.88
C PHE A 116 5.50 -0.69 -6.28
N ASN A 117 4.88 0.45 -6.56
CA ASN A 117 5.41 1.77 -6.17
C ASN A 117 5.32 2.00 -4.66
N THR A 118 4.22 1.59 -4.00
CA THR A 118 4.01 1.88 -2.57
C THR A 118 4.75 0.89 -1.68
N PHE A 119 4.70 -0.41 -2.03
CA PHE A 119 5.18 -1.45 -1.12
C PHE A 119 6.54 -2.00 -1.56
N VAL A 120 6.71 -2.44 -2.81
CA VAL A 120 7.98 -3.03 -3.23
C VAL A 120 9.08 -1.98 -3.24
N THR A 121 8.88 -0.87 -3.94
CA THR A 121 9.86 0.22 -3.99
C THR A 121 10.05 0.85 -2.60
N GLY A 122 8.95 1.04 -1.84
CA GLY A 122 9.01 1.55 -0.48
C GLY A 122 9.78 0.63 0.47
N ILE A 123 9.59 -0.69 0.38
CA ILE A 123 10.33 -1.68 1.16
C ILE A 123 11.82 -1.64 0.77
N LEU A 124 12.14 -1.81 -0.52
CA LEU A 124 13.52 -1.86 -1.00
C LEU A 124 14.33 -0.61 -0.66
N LYS A 125 13.71 0.57 -0.73
CA LYS A 125 14.35 1.85 -0.39
C LYS A 125 14.83 1.92 1.06
N PHE A 126 14.13 1.27 1.98
CA PHE A 126 14.41 1.36 3.41
C PHE A 126 15.11 0.12 3.99
N ILE A 127 15.52 -0.81 3.13
CA ILE A 127 16.33 -1.94 3.59
C ILE A 127 17.73 -1.47 3.94
N HIS A 128 18.15 -1.80 5.14
CA HIS A 128 19.52 -1.66 5.59
C HIS A 128 20.00 -2.98 6.18
N LYS A 129 21.04 -3.59 5.59
CA LYS A 129 21.60 -4.89 6.01
C LYS A 129 20.53 -5.99 6.14
N GLY A 130 19.60 -6.05 5.16
CA GLY A 130 18.53 -7.05 5.14
C GLY A 130 17.38 -6.78 6.13
N ARG A 131 17.30 -5.59 6.71
CA ARG A 131 16.26 -5.20 7.67
C ARG A 131 15.64 -3.85 7.35
N ILE A 132 14.43 -3.66 7.81
CA ILE A 132 13.71 -2.38 7.81
C ILE A 132 13.59 -1.89 9.26
N HIS A 133 13.96 -0.65 9.48
CA HIS A 133 13.92 0.05 10.76
C HIS A 133 12.91 1.21 10.66
N ALA A 134 11.62 0.87 10.58
CA ALA A 134 10.57 1.90 10.46
C ALA A 134 10.53 2.82 11.68
N ASP A 135 10.28 4.10 11.45
CA ASP A 135 10.04 5.05 12.53
C ASP A 135 8.66 4.76 13.14
N ILE A 136 8.61 4.66 14.46
CA ILE A 136 7.38 4.46 15.24
C ILE A 136 7.08 5.76 15.99
N ASN A 137 5.95 6.40 15.66
CA ASN A 137 5.52 7.61 16.35
C ASN A 137 4.47 7.24 17.40
N GLN A 138 4.79 7.48 18.66
CA GLN A 138 3.96 7.19 19.81
C GLN A 138 2.90 8.28 20.02
N ILE A 139 3.33 9.52 19.94
CA ILE A 139 2.49 10.70 20.10
C ILE A 139 2.57 11.60 18.87
N ARG A 140 1.61 12.51 18.72
CA ARG A 140 1.65 13.49 17.65
C ARG A 140 2.73 14.53 17.85
N SER A 141 3.48 14.77 16.78
CA SER A 141 4.48 15.83 16.68
C SER A 141 4.45 16.42 15.27
N ASP A 142 5.26 17.45 15.00
CA ASP A 142 5.47 18.01 13.66
C ASP A 142 6.04 16.97 12.68
N GLN A 143 6.65 15.92 13.22
CA GLN A 143 7.27 14.83 12.45
C GLN A 143 6.30 13.68 12.13
N GLY A 144 5.09 13.67 12.66
CA GLY A 144 4.09 12.61 12.45
C GLY A 144 3.34 12.27 13.74
N GLY A 145 2.71 11.09 13.78
CA GLY A 145 1.87 10.66 14.89
C GLY A 145 0.38 10.88 14.63
N THR A 146 -0.46 10.42 15.56
CA THR A 146 -1.91 10.54 15.51
C THR A 146 -2.44 11.33 16.69
N VAL A 147 -3.62 11.94 16.56
CA VAL A 147 -4.34 12.59 17.67
C VAL A 147 -5.17 11.61 18.50
N THR A 148 -5.25 10.35 18.05
CA THR A 148 -6.12 9.32 18.62
C THR A 148 -5.41 8.43 19.64
N GLY A 149 -4.11 8.66 19.91
CA GLY A 149 -3.29 7.79 20.77
C GLY A 149 -2.86 6.47 20.11
N ARG A 150 -3.20 6.24 18.82
CA ARG A 150 -2.69 5.09 18.08
C ARG A 150 -1.28 5.35 17.61
N PHE A 151 -0.43 4.32 17.57
CA PHE A 151 0.87 4.43 16.90
C PHE A 151 0.71 4.71 15.41
N SER A 152 1.64 5.47 14.87
CA SER A 152 1.80 5.56 13.42
C SER A 152 3.22 5.21 13.02
N MET A 153 3.38 4.68 11.81
CA MET A 153 4.67 4.33 11.27
C MET A 153 4.97 5.11 10.00
N ARG A 154 6.27 5.39 9.79
CA ARG A 154 6.79 5.98 8.56
C ARG A 154 8.18 5.44 8.25
N ASN A 155 8.66 5.67 7.06
CA ASN A 155 10.00 5.31 6.58
C ASN A 155 10.37 3.83 6.76
N PRO A 156 9.57 2.87 6.25
CA PRO A 156 8.28 2.98 5.59
C PRO A 156 7.07 2.83 6.54
N ASN A 157 5.85 3.13 6.05
CA ASN A 157 4.63 2.85 6.81
C ASN A 157 4.23 1.37 6.69
N LEU A 158 4.70 0.53 7.60
CA LEU A 158 4.41 -0.90 7.61
C LEU A 158 2.96 -1.24 7.99
N GLN A 159 2.22 -0.30 8.63
CA GLN A 159 0.81 -0.51 8.99
C GLN A 159 -0.12 -0.53 7.78
N GLN A 160 0.32 0.00 6.62
CA GLN A 160 -0.48 0.04 5.41
C GLN A 160 -0.33 -1.21 4.54
N ILE A 161 0.48 -2.19 4.93
CA ILE A 161 0.64 -3.44 4.19
C ILE A 161 -0.71 -4.16 4.12
N PRO A 162 -1.24 -4.45 2.92
CA PRO A 162 -2.55 -5.07 2.77
C PRO A 162 -2.61 -6.44 3.48
N ALA A 163 -3.71 -6.68 4.21
CA ALA A 163 -3.86 -7.91 4.98
C ALA A 163 -4.74 -8.96 4.28
N ARG A 164 -5.75 -8.50 3.54
CA ARG A 164 -6.87 -9.35 3.10
C ARG A 164 -6.83 -9.75 1.62
N SER A 165 -5.90 -9.24 0.83
CA SER A 165 -5.77 -9.59 -0.58
C SER A 165 -4.67 -10.63 -0.79
N GLU A 166 -4.80 -11.46 -1.82
CA GLU A 166 -3.76 -12.43 -2.22
C GLU A 166 -2.40 -11.76 -2.44
N LEU A 167 -2.39 -10.61 -3.13
CA LEU A 167 -1.18 -9.82 -3.36
C LEU A 167 -0.61 -9.24 -2.05
N GLY A 168 -1.48 -8.89 -1.10
CA GLY A 168 -1.05 -8.45 0.24
C GLY A 168 -0.37 -9.57 1.02
N SER A 169 -0.86 -10.81 0.91
CA SER A 169 -0.22 -11.98 1.50
C SER A 169 1.19 -12.17 0.93
N LYS A 170 1.38 -12.03 -0.38
CA LYS A 170 2.71 -12.11 -1.03
C LYS A 170 3.68 -11.03 -0.53
N ILE A 171 3.19 -9.82 -0.25
CA ILE A 171 4.03 -8.77 0.37
C ILE A 171 4.42 -9.16 1.80
N ARG A 172 3.49 -9.72 2.59
CA ARG A 172 3.78 -10.16 3.97
C ARG A 172 4.80 -11.28 4.02
N GLU A 173 4.83 -12.17 3.04
CA GLU A 173 5.82 -13.22 2.91
C GLU A 173 7.26 -12.72 2.66
N LEU A 174 7.42 -11.42 2.34
CA LEU A 174 8.75 -10.81 2.24
C LEU A 174 9.38 -10.57 3.60
N PHE A 175 8.58 -10.50 4.67
CA PHE A 175 9.06 -10.30 6.02
C PHE A 175 9.34 -11.62 6.69
N LEU A 176 10.56 -11.79 7.17
CA LEU A 176 11.04 -13.05 7.73
C LEU A 176 11.16 -12.95 9.26
N PRO A 177 10.81 -14.01 10.01
CA PRO A 177 11.17 -14.08 11.41
C PRO A 177 12.68 -14.28 11.58
N GLU A 178 13.20 -14.12 12.79
CA GLU A 178 14.57 -14.49 13.11
C GLU A 178 14.79 -16.00 12.89
N LYS A 179 16.06 -16.38 12.64
CA LYS A 179 16.39 -17.80 12.48
C LYS A 179 15.96 -18.60 13.72
N GLY A 180 15.22 -19.67 13.50
CA GLY A 180 14.69 -20.51 14.59
C GLY A 180 13.43 -19.96 15.29
N HIS A 181 12.92 -18.80 14.85
CA HIS A 181 11.70 -18.19 15.39
C HIS A 181 10.53 -18.30 14.40
N LYS A 182 9.33 -18.03 14.89
CA LYS A 182 8.10 -17.95 14.10
C LYS A 182 7.39 -16.63 14.37
N TRP A 183 6.58 -16.18 13.42
CA TRP A 183 5.64 -15.09 13.65
C TRP A 183 4.51 -15.56 14.55
N GLY A 184 4.20 -14.78 15.59
CA GLY A 184 2.97 -14.85 16.35
C GLY A 184 2.11 -13.60 16.06
N SER A 185 0.80 -13.80 15.93
CA SER A 185 -0.16 -12.69 15.83
C SER A 185 -1.12 -12.78 17.01
N PHE A 186 -1.16 -11.70 17.80
CA PHE A 186 -2.01 -11.60 18.99
C PHE A 186 -2.82 -10.33 18.83
N ASP A 187 -4.13 -10.46 18.88
CA ASP A 187 -5.06 -9.35 18.72
C ASP A 187 -6.22 -9.51 19.70
N TYR A 188 -6.56 -8.43 20.39
CA TYR A 188 -7.74 -8.41 21.27
C TYR A 188 -9.01 -8.24 20.43
N SER A 189 -9.99 -9.09 20.65
CA SER A 189 -11.29 -8.92 20.01
C SER A 189 -12.09 -7.84 20.75
N GLN A 190 -12.66 -6.88 19.97
CA GLN A 190 -13.61 -5.89 20.47
C GLN A 190 -13.10 -5.04 21.66
N GLN A 191 -11.83 -4.65 21.65
CA GLN A 191 -11.29 -3.80 22.71
C GLN A 191 -11.74 -2.34 22.59
N GLU A 192 -12.22 -1.88 21.42
CA GLU A 192 -12.69 -0.51 21.15
C GLU A 192 -14.11 -0.27 21.63
#